data_a51dca9ae1b2edd7e6ba7a1e826f2582
#
_entry.id   a51dca9ae1b2edd7e6ba7a1e826f2582
#
_cell.length_a   1.000
_cell.length_b   1.000
_cell.length_c   1.000
_cell.angle_alpha   90.00
_cell.angle_beta   90.00
_cell.angle_gamma   90.00
#
_symmetry.space_group_name_H-M   'P 1'
#
loop_
_entity.id
_entity.type
_entity.pdbx_description
1 polymer ?
#
loop_
_entity_poly.entity_id
_entity_poly.type
_entity_poly.pdbx_seq_one_letter_code
_entity_poly.pdbx_strand_id
1 'polypeptide(L)'
;MCIRDRDSSRLAMILAVLEARCSVQFSGLDVYLNVAGGLKITETAADLAVAASLISAKENIIIPENFVFFGEVSLSGAIRTVAKIENRLKEAEKLGFKKAESPKNKNLVNGLNIEVFENLDLLSFVNKISDGKNKIKIEDENLNV
;
A
#
# COMPACT_ATOMS: atom_id res chain seq x y z
N MET A 1 9.81 28.39 8.56
CA MET A 1 9.75 27.33 7.54
C MET A 1 9.21 26.06 8.20
N CYS A 2 7.94 25.80 8.04
CA CYS A 2 7.29 24.66 8.71
C CYS A 2 7.69 23.33 8.06
N ILE A 3 8.25 22.43 8.85
CA ILE A 3 8.64 21.07 8.48
C ILE A 3 7.41 20.20 8.07
N ARG A 4 6.21 20.76 8.07
CA ARG A 4 4.97 20.12 7.63
C ARG A 4 4.86 19.91 6.13
N ASP A 5 5.66 20.61 5.31
CA ASP A 5 5.46 20.65 3.85
C ASP A 5 5.93 19.40 3.11
N ARG A 6 6.82 18.59 3.68
CA ARG A 6 7.31 17.38 2.97
C ARG A 6 6.34 16.21 3.06
N ASP A 7 5.71 16.03 4.21
CA ASP A 7 4.76 14.92 4.40
C ASP A 7 3.44 15.20 3.65
N SER A 8 3.01 16.47 3.63
CA SER A 8 1.83 16.90 2.89
C SER A 8 2.02 16.83 1.37
N SER A 9 3.22 17.16 0.87
CA SER A 9 3.52 17.10 -0.57
C SER A 9 3.53 15.66 -1.09
N ARG A 10 4.02 14.71 -0.30
CA ARG A 10 4.04 13.30 -0.67
C ARG A 10 2.63 12.70 -0.69
N LEU A 11 1.83 13.00 0.32
CA LEU A 11 0.42 12.62 0.35
C LEU A 11 -0.36 13.19 -0.84
N ALA A 12 -0.18 14.49 -1.12
CA ALA A 12 -0.81 15.14 -2.26
C ALA A 12 -0.42 14.50 -3.60
N MET A 13 0.84 14.11 -3.75
CA MET A 13 1.33 13.40 -4.93
C MET A 13 0.65 12.02 -5.07
N ILE A 14 0.56 11.24 -4.00
CA ILE A 14 -0.08 9.91 -4.03
C ILE A 14 -1.56 10.05 -4.37
N LEU A 15 -2.28 11.01 -3.80
CA LEU A 15 -3.67 11.29 -4.13
C LEU A 15 -3.83 11.64 -5.62
N ALA A 16 -2.99 12.53 -6.14
CA ALA A 16 -3.01 12.93 -7.55
C ALA A 16 -2.75 11.74 -8.49
N VAL A 17 -1.83 10.84 -8.15
CA VAL A 17 -1.55 9.64 -8.95
C VAL A 17 -2.72 8.65 -8.89
N LEU A 18 -3.33 8.44 -7.73
CA LEU A 18 -4.51 7.58 -7.57
C LEU A 18 -5.69 8.12 -8.42
N GLU A 19 -5.93 9.43 -8.42
CA GLU A 19 -6.97 10.03 -9.26
C GLU A 19 -6.66 9.92 -10.75
N ALA A 20 -5.45 10.32 -11.15
CA ALA A 20 -5.08 10.43 -12.56
C ALA A 20 -4.84 9.08 -13.24
N ARG A 21 -4.36 8.06 -12.51
CA ARG A 21 -3.93 6.77 -13.07
C ARG A 21 -4.83 5.60 -12.69
N CYS A 22 -5.51 5.68 -11.56
CA CYS A 22 -6.29 4.56 -11.03
C CYS A 22 -7.80 4.87 -10.98
N SER A 23 -8.22 6.05 -11.38
CA SER A 23 -9.63 6.51 -11.34
C SER A 23 -10.26 6.46 -9.93
N VAL A 24 -9.44 6.52 -8.89
CA VAL A 24 -9.90 6.60 -7.51
C VAL A 24 -10.03 8.06 -7.12
N GLN A 25 -11.25 8.58 -7.12
CA GLN A 25 -11.51 10.01 -6.89
C GLN A 25 -11.53 10.37 -5.42
N PHE A 26 -10.73 11.37 -5.06
CA PHE A 26 -10.69 12.00 -3.74
C PHE A 26 -11.17 13.46 -3.78
N SER A 27 -11.43 14.00 -4.96
CA SER A 27 -11.90 15.37 -5.16
C SER A 27 -13.18 15.64 -4.35
N GLY A 28 -13.18 16.73 -3.58
CA GLY A 28 -14.29 17.09 -2.70
C GLY A 28 -14.30 16.35 -1.35
N LEU A 29 -13.30 15.55 -1.05
CA LEU A 29 -13.11 14.89 0.25
C LEU A 29 -11.98 15.54 1.03
N ASP A 30 -12.18 15.70 2.33
CA ASP A 30 -11.10 16.02 3.26
C ASP A 30 -10.33 14.72 3.60
N VAL A 31 -9.02 14.73 3.35
CA VAL A 31 -8.16 13.57 3.58
C VAL A 31 -7.16 13.89 4.69
N TYR A 32 -7.17 13.07 5.73
CA TYR A 32 -6.25 13.15 6.86
C TYR A 32 -5.45 11.86 6.96
N LEU A 33 -4.13 11.99 7.06
CA LEU A 33 -3.21 10.88 7.29
C LEU A 33 -2.62 10.98 8.70
N ASN A 34 -2.78 9.93 9.48
CA ASN A 34 -2.16 9.82 10.80
C ASN A 34 -1.28 8.57 10.86
N VAL A 35 -0.06 8.73 11.40
CA VAL A 35 0.88 7.64 11.60
C VAL A 35 0.84 7.24 13.07
N ALA A 36 0.51 5.98 13.33
CA ALA A 36 0.47 5.44 14.68
C ALA A 36 1.83 5.60 15.39
N GLY A 37 1.80 5.95 16.67
CA GLY A 37 3.00 6.19 17.46
C GLY A 37 3.65 7.56 17.22
N GLY A 38 3.04 8.46 16.44
CA GLY A 38 3.56 9.80 16.18
C GLY A 38 4.87 9.83 15.38
N LEU A 39 5.21 8.73 14.70
CA LEU A 39 6.42 8.63 13.90
C LEU A 39 6.32 9.52 12.66
N LYS A 40 7.42 10.19 12.34
CA LYS A 40 7.54 10.96 11.11
C LYS A 40 8.07 10.06 9.99
N ILE A 41 7.26 9.84 8.96
CA ILE A 41 7.67 9.09 7.78
C ILE A 41 8.39 10.03 6.82
N THR A 42 9.68 9.75 6.59
CA THR A 42 10.52 10.48 5.62
C THR A 42 10.92 9.63 4.42
N GLU A 43 10.62 8.34 4.48
CA GLU A 43 11.06 7.35 3.50
C GLU A 43 9.99 7.12 2.43
N THR A 44 10.39 7.17 1.15
CA THR A 44 9.50 6.94 0.00
C THR A 44 8.99 5.50 -0.08
N ALA A 45 9.67 4.57 0.58
CA ALA A 45 9.22 3.17 0.67
C ALA A 45 7.84 3.02 1.35
N ALA A 46 7.38 4.01 2.11
CA ALA A 46 6.06 4.01 2.74
C ALA A 46 4.90 4.34 1.77
N ASP A 47 5.19 4.82 0.57
CA ASP A 47 4.17 5.29 -0.37
C ASP A 47 3.10 4.23 -0.67
N LEU A 48 3.51 2.98 -0.88
CA LEU A 48 2.57 1.90 -1.17
C LEU A 48 1.65 1.61 0.02
N ALA A 49 2.15 1.72 1.24
CA ALA A 49 1.36 1.58 2.46
C ALA A 49 0.34 2.73 2.61
N VAL A 50 0.75 3.96 2.28
CA VAL A 50 -0.15 5.12 2.26
C VAL A 50 -1.24 4.93 1.21
N ALA A 51 -0.88 4.53 -0.01
CA ALA A 51 -1.83 4.25 -1.08
C ALA A 51 -2.82 3.14 -0.68
N ALA A 52 -2.34 2.03 -0.09
CA ALA A 52 -3.19 0.95 0.41
C ALA A 52 -4.19 1.45 1.47
N SER A 53 -3.74 2.29 2.40
CA SER A 53 -4.58 2.88 3.45
C SER A 53 -5.66 3.79 2.87
N LEU A 54 -5.31 4.63 1.89
CA LEU A 54 -6.25 5.51 1.20
C LEU A 54 -7.33 4.73 0.44
N ILE A 55 -6.93 3.70 -0.28
CA ILE A 55 -7.85 2.83 -1.03
C ILE A 55 -8.76 2.06 -0.07
N SER A 56 -8.19 1.49 0.99
CA SER A 56 -8.93 0.79 2.05
C SER A 56 -10.03 1.68 2.63
N ALA A 57 -9.71 2.91 3.01
CA ALA A 57 -10.65 3.86 3.57
C ALA A 57 -11.71 4.30 2.54
N LYS A 58 -11.28 4.61 1.31
CA LYS A 58 -12.18 5.10 0.24
C LYS A 58 -13.16 4.04 -0.22
N GLU A 59 -12.69 2.83 -0.42
CA GLU A 59 -13.46 1.72 -0.97
C GLU A 59 -14.10 0.83 0.12
N ASN A 60 -13.88 1.15 1.39
CA ASN A 60 -14.31 0.34 2.53
C ASN A 60 -13.85 -1.13 2.43
N ILE A 61 -12.55 -1.30 2.18
CA ILE A 61 -11.89 -2.60 2.04
C ILE A 61 -11.11 -2.90 3.32
N ILE A 62 -11.33 -4.07 3.89
CA ILE A 62 -10.58 -4.53 5.06
C ILE A 62 -9.23 -5.10 4.61
N ILE A 63 -8.14 -4.50 5.07
CA ILE A 63 -6.80 -5.04 4.88
C ILE A 63 -6.50 -5.96 6.08
N PRO A 64 -6.15 -7.23 5.84
CA PRO A 64 -5.82 -8.14 6.93
C PRO A 64 -4.55 -7.71 7.69
N GLU A 65 -4.54 -7.90 9.01
CA GLU A 65 -3.45 -7.47 9.90
C GLU A 65 -2.09 -8.12 9.61
N ASN A 66 -2.10 -9.27 8.94
CA ASN A 66 -0.89 -10.02 8.61
C ASN A 66 -0.17 -9.56 7.33
N PHE A 67 -0.62 -8.45 6.72
CA PHE A 67 0.02 -7.84 5.54
C PHE A 67 0.96 -6.70 5.92
N VAL A 68 2.07 -6.60 5.20
CA VAL A 68 2.95 -5.42 5.18
C VAL A 68 3.08 -4.90 3.75
N PHE A 69 3.18 -3.58 3.61
CA PHE A 69 3.24 -2.89 2.32
C PHE A 69 4.48 -2.00 2.28
N PHE A 70 5.26 -2.07 1.22
CA PHE A 70 6.33 -1.13 0.97
C PHE A 70 6.64 -1.00 -0.52
N GLY A 71 6.98 0.21 -0.95
CA GLY A 71 7.31 0.54 -2.34
C GLY A 71 7.20 2.03 -2.59
N GLU A 72 8.01 2.56 -3.47
CA GLU A 72 7.95 3.96 -3.88
C GLU A 72 6.97 4.12 -5.05
N VAL A 73 6.03 5.06 -4.95
CA VAL A 73 5.11 5.41 -6.03
C VAL A 73 5.68 6.57 -6.85
N SER A 74 5.78 6.39 -8.16
CA SER A 74 6.19 7.45 -9.08
C SER A 74 5.00 8.22 -9.63
N LEU A 75 5.25 9.41 -10.19
CA LEU A 75 4.23 10.23 -10.85
C LEU A 75 3.56 9.53 -12.06
N SER A 76 4.24 8.57 -12.67
CA SER A 76 3.67 7.75 -13.76
C SER A 76 2.74 6.65 -13.27
N GLY A 77 2.66 6.40 -11.95
CA GLY A 77 1.95 5.29 -11.34
C GLY A 77 2.76 4.00 -11.24
N ALA A 78 4.03 4.00 -11.66
CA ALA A 78 4.89 2.83 -11.47
C ALA A 78 5.29 2.67 -9.99
N ILE A 79 5.34 1.42 -9.52
CA ILE A 79 5.86 1.06 -8.20
C ILE A 79 7.34 0.73 -8.37
N ARG A 80 8.19 1.59 -7.79
CA ARG A 80 9.64 1.50 -7.91
C ARG A 80 10.23 0.71 -6.76
N THR A 81 11.36 0.05 -7.07
CA THR A 81 12.16 -0.65 -6.07
C THR A 81 12.66 0.31 -4.99
N VAL A 82 12.85 -0.23 -3.80
CA VAL A 82 13.36 0.50 -2.63
C VAL A 82 14.62 -0.18 -2.10
N ALA A 83 15.38 0.55 -1.29
CA ALA A 83 16.57 0.00 -0.68
C ALA A 83 16.24 -1.13 0.33
N LYS A 84 17.12 -2.12 0.43
CA LYS A 84 17.12 -3.15 1.47
C LYS A 84 15.84 -3.99 1.54
N ILE A 85 15.26 -4.37 0.39
CA ILE A 85 14.03 -5.18 0.33
C ILE A 85 14.15 -6.45 1.17
N GLU A 86 15.27 -7.17 1.08
CA GLU A 86 15.52 -8.38 1.87
C GLU A 86 15.44 -8.13 3.38
N ASN A 87 16.09 -7.05 3.85
CA ASN A 87 16.06 -6.71 5.28
C ASN A 87 14.66 -6.34 5.74
N ARG A 88 13.87 -5.67 4.90
CA ARG A 88 12.47 -5.33 5.18
C ARG A 88 11.61 -6.59 5.32
N LEU A 89 11.79 -7.55 4.43
CA LEU A 89 11.07 -8.82 4.47
C LEU A 89 11.47 -9.66 5.70
N LYS A 90 12.77 -9.74 6.01
CA LYS A 90 13.26 -10.42 7.22
C LYS A 90 12.70 -9.80 8.50
N GLU A 91 12.64 -8.48 8.56
CA GLU A 91 12.09 -7.79 9.72
C GLU A 91 10.57 -7.97 9.82
N ALA A 92 9.86 -7.89 8.70
CA ALA A 92 8.43 -8.17 8.67
C ALA A 92 8.10 -9.60 9.13
N GLU A 93 8.89 -10.59 8.70
CA GLU A 93 8.75 -11.98 9.15
C GLU A 93 8.95 -12.11 10.66
N LYS A 94 9.99 -11.48 11.23
CA LYS A 94 10.25 -11.46 12.68
C LYS A 94 9.11 -10.81 13.48
N LEU A 95 8.50 -9.76 12.92
CA LEU A 95 7.35 -9.08 13.51
C LEU A 95 6.03 -9.87 13.39
N GLY A 96 6.04 -11.01 12.71
CA GLY A 96 4.91 -11.91 12.60
C GLY A 96 4.04 -11.71 11.36
N PHE A 97 4.39 -10.79 10.45
CA PHE A 97 3.70 -10.66 9.18
C PHE A 97 3.87 -11.91 8.33
N LYS A 98 2.81 -12.27 7.60
CA LYS A 98 2.78 -13.48 6.76
C LYS A 98 2.81 -13.16 5.28
N LYS A 99 2.40 -11.95 4.90
CA LYS A 99 2.27 -11.51 3.52
C LYS A 99 2.87 -10.12 3.34
N ALA A 100 3.53 -9.92 2.21
CA ALA A 100 4.14 -8.64 1.85
C ALA A 100 3.74 -8.23 0.44
N GLU A 101 3.28 -7.01 0.28
CA GLU A 101 3.12 -6.34 -1.01
C GLU A 101 4.37 -5.47 -1.25
N SER A 102 5.12 -5.77 -2.28
CA SER A 102 6.42 -5.15 -2.55
C SER A 102 6.59 -4.77 -4.02
N PRO A 103 7.56 -3.92 -4.34
CA PRO A 103 8.00 -3.74 -5.72
C PRO A 103 8.58 -5.04 -6.28
N LYS A 104 8.58 -5.15 -7.61
CA LYS A 104 9.29 -6.25 -8.28
C LYS A 104 10.77 -6.27 -7.89
N ASN A 105 11.23 -7.43 -7.47
CA ASN A 105 12.63 -7.65 -7.11
C ASN A 105 13.21 -8.85 -7.88
N LYS A 106 14.28 -8.60 -8.66
CA LYS A 106 14.94 -9.65 -9.44
C LYS A 106 15.67 -10.69 -8.58
N ASN A 107 15.97 -10.36 -7.33
CA ASN A 107 16.75 -11.17 -6.40
C ASN A 107 15.91 -11.49 -5.15
N LEU A 108 14.77 -12.16 -5.32
CA LEU A 108 14.01 -12.66 -4.17
C LEU A 108 14.85 -13.71 -3.43
N VAL A 109 15.05 -13.49 -2.16
CA VAL A 109 15.85 -14.36 -1.30
C VAL A 109 15.07 -15.63 -0.99
N ASN A 110 15.67 -16.77 -1.30
CA ASN A 110 15.15 -18.06 -0.87
C ASN A 110 15.28 -18.20 0.66
N GLY A 111 14.28 -18.78 1.30
CA GLY A 111 14.33 -19.11 2.75
C GLY A 111 13.56 -18.17 3.68
N LEU A 112 12.73 -17.28 3.14
CA LEU A 112 11.75 -16.51 3.92
C LEU A 112 10.41 -17.27 3.96
N ASN A 113 9.76 -17.26 5.13
CA ASN A 113 8.41 -17.82 5.31
C ASN A 113 7.29 -16.80 5.11
N ILE A 114 7.62 -15.62 4.58
CA ILE A 114 6.67 -14.58 4.21
C ILE A 114 6.33 -14.70 2.72
N GLU A 115 5.05 -14.72 2.41
CA GLU A 115 4.56 -14.74 1.02
C GLU A 115 4.68 -13.34 0.42
N VAL A 116 5.36 -13.21 -0.72
CA VAL A 116 5.64 -11.90 -1.34
C VAL A 116 4.85 -11.75 -2.63
N PHE A 117 4.06 -10.70 -2.71
CA PHE A 117 3.32 -10.28 -3.89
C PHE A 117 4.02 -9.09 -4.53
N GLU A 118 4.53 -9.29 -5.73
CA GLU A 118 5.22 -8.24 -6.48
C GLU A 118 4.24 -7.36 -7.27
N ASN A 119 4.51 -6.06 -7.26
CA ASN A 119 3.70 -5.06 -7.94
C ASN A 119 4.57 -4.21 -8.88
N LEU A 120 4.10 -4.00 -10.10
CA LEU A 120 4.77 -3.18 -11.12
C LEU A 120 4.22 -1.75 -11.15
N ASP A 121 2.92 -1.62 -10.96
CA ASP A 121 2.21 -0.35 -11.06
C ASP A 121 1.03 -0.27 -10.08
N LEU A 122 0.65 0.96 -9.79
CA LEU A 122 -0.39 1.27 -8.81
C LEU A 122 -1.79 0.86 -9.30
N LEU A 123 -2.05 0.91 -10.60
CA LEU A 123 -3.35 0.53 -11.16
C LEU A 123 -3.64 -0.97 -10.95
N SER A 124 -2.67 -1.82 -11.28
CA SER A 124 -2.77 -3.27 -11.06
C SER A 124 -2.92 -3.59 -9.56
N PHE A 125 -2.20 -2.86 -8.71
CA PHE A 125 -2.31 -2.99 -7.25
C PHE A 125 -3.71 -2.61 -6.74
N VAL A 126 -4.27 -1.48 -7.19
CA VAL A 126 -5.63 -1.03 -6.83
C VAL A 126 -6.66 -2.07 -7.27
N ASN A 127 -6.58 -2.54 -8.50
CA ASN A 127 -7.51 -3.54 -9.03
C ASN A 127 -7.45 -4.84 -8.20
N LYS A 128 -6.25 -5.31 -7.86
CA LYS A 128 -6.07 -6.50 -7.02
C LYS A 128 -6.73 -6.38 -5.66
N ILE A 129 -6.56 -5.23 -4.99
CA ILE A 129 -7.20 -4.98 -3.68
C ILE A 129 -8.72 -4.89 -3.84
N SER A 130 -9.21 -4.21 -4.86
CA SER A 130 -10.64 -4.04 -5.11
C SER A 130 -11.33 -5.34 -5.50
N ASP A 131 -10.69 -6.21 -6.25
CA ASP A 131 -11.22 -7.55 -6.61
C ASP A 131 -11.35 -8.46 -5.38
N GLY A 132 -10.49 -8.30 -4.39
CA GLY A 132 -10.61 -8.96 -3.08
C GLY A 132 -11.93 -8.63 -2.38
N LYS A 133 -12.45 -7.41 -2.53
CA LYS A 133 -13.75 -6.98 -2.00
C LYS A 133 -14.93 -7.80 -2.55
N ASN A 134 -14.88 -8.14 -3.84
CA ASN A 134 -15.94 -8.89 -4.49
C ASN A 134 -16.00 -10.35 -4.00
N LYS A 135 -14.86 -10.95 -3.65
CA LYS A 135 -14.80 -12.30 -3.10
C LYS A 135 -15.38 -12.39 -1.69
N ILE A 136 -15.10 -11.41 -0.84
CA ILE A 136 -15.62 -11.37 0.55
C ILE A 136 -17.13 -11.17 0.57
N LYS A 137 -17.70 -10.32 -0.31
CA LYS A 137 -19.15 -10.13 -0.40
C LYS A 137 -19.90 -11.39 -0.84
N ILE A 138 -19.32 -12.19 -1.73
CA ILE A 138 -19.93 -13.44 -2.21
C ILE A 138 -19.96 -14.51 -1.10
N GLU A 139 -18.94 -14.54 -0.23
CA GLU A 139 -18.89 -15.46 0.90
C GLU A 139 -19.94 -15.09 1.98
N ASP A 140 -20.13 -13.79 2.27
CA ASP A 140 -21.13 -13.32 3.23
C ASP A 140 -22.58 -13.51 2.74
N GLU A 141 -22.84 -13.39 1.45
CA GLU A 141 -24.16 -13.64 0.86
C GLU A 141 -24.51 -15.14 0.85
N ASN A 142 -23.51 -16.03 0.76
CA ASN A 142 -23.73 -17.48 0.83
C ASN A 142 -23.87 -18.04 2.25
N LEU A 143 -23.57 -17.26 3.29
CA LEU A 143 -23.75 -17.63 4.69
C LEU A 143 -25.15 -17.30 5.23
N ASN A 144 -25.97 -16.54 4.50
CA ASN A 144 -27.30 -16.12 4.86
C ASN A 144 -28.44 -16.85 4.10
N VAL A 145 -28.15 -18.04 3.59
CA VAL A 145 -29.14 -18.91 2.96
C VAL A 145 -29.39 -20.15 3.82
#